data_56d759c7ed432843389709577a17dc5c
#
_entry.id   56d759c7ed432843389709577a17dc5c
#
_cell.length_a   1.000
_cell.length_b   1.000
_cell.length_c   1.000
_cell.angle_alpha   90.00
_cell.angle_beta   90.00
_cell.angle_gamma   90.00
#
_symmetry.space_group_name_H-M   'P 1'
#
loop_
_entity.id
_entity.type
_entity.pdbx_description
1 polymer ?
#
loop_
_entity_poly.entity_id
_entity_poly.type
_entity_poly.pdbx_seq_one_letter_code
_entity_poly.pdbx_strand_id
1 'polypeptide(L)'
;MIFAFGGCALFASSFYSVQRTCQTRLFAPKIAAFCFWGWQLVILLAAISLPLGYTSSKEYAELEWPIDILITIVWVAYAVVFFGTIMQRKTKHIYVGNWFFGGFIITVAILHIVNNLELPVSFTKSYSLYAGATDAMVQWWYGHNAVGFFLTAGFLGMMYYFVPKQAERPVYSYRLSIVHFWALITLYIWAGPHHLHYTALPDWAQSLGMVMSLILLAPSWGGMINGMMTLSGAWHKLRTDPILRFLVLSLAFYGMSTFEGPMMAIKTVNALSHYTDWTIGHVHAGALGWVCLLYTSDAADE
;
A
#
# COMPACT_ATOMS: atom_id res chain seq x y z
N MET A 1 13.63 -3.65 -2.44
CA MET A 1 13.79 -2.21 -2.78
C MET A 1 12.49 -1.41 -2.63
N ILE A 2 11.37 -1.81 -3.24
CA ILE A 2 10.13 -1.01 -3.25
C ILE A 2 9.57 -0.72 -1.85
N PHE A 3 9.59 -1.68 -0.94
CA PHE A 3 9.17 -1.47 0.45
C PHE A 3 10.13 -0.60 1.25
N ALA A 4 11.43 -0.60 0.94
CA ALA A 4 12.40 0.28 1.57
C ALA A 4 12.13 1.74 1.20
N PHE A 5 12.10 2.06 -0.09
CA PHE A 5 11.80 3.42 -0.57
C PHE A 5 10.37 3.84 -0.26
N GLY A 6 9.39 3.02 -0.63
CA GLY A 6 7.98 3.29 -0.36
C GLY A 6 7.69 3.44 1.13
N GLY A 7 8.36 2.65 1.98
CA GLY A 7 8.25 2.76 3.43
C GLY A 7 8.77 4.10 3.95
N CYS A 8 9.94 4.54 3.50
CA CYS A 8 10.47 5.85 3.87
C CYS A 8 9.53 6.98 3.45
N ALA A 9 9.04 6.94 2.21
CA ALA A 9 8.10 7.93 1.70
C ALA A 9 6.79 7.95 2.51
N LEU A 10 6.23 6.78 2.83
CA LEU A 10 5.00 6.67 3.62
C LEU A 10 5.17 7.13 5.06
N PHE A 11 6.30 6.82 5.74
CA PHE A 11 6.59 7.36 7.07
C PHE A 11 6.66 8.90 7.03
N ALA A 12 7.43 9.46 6.11
CA ALA A 12 7.60 10.90 5.97
C ALA A 12 6.26 11.58 5.66
N SER A 13 5.58 11.14 4.60
CA SER A 13 4.33 11.75 4.12
C SER A 13 3.18 11.62 5.12
N SER A 14 3.04 10.46 5.78
CA SER A 14 1.98 10.27 6.77
C SER A 14 2.23 11.08 8.03
N PHE A 15 3.48 11.17 8.52
CA PHE A 15 3.84 12.02 9.65
C PHE A 15 3.67 13.50 9.33
N TYR A 16 4.04 13.92 8.14
CA TYR A 16 3.80 15.29 7.69
C TYR A 16 2.30 15.58 7.58
N SER A 17 1.57 14.78 6.83
CA SER A 17 0.14 15.00 6.56
C SER A 17 -0.73 14.95 7.81
N VAL A 18 -0.47 14.02 8.75
CA VAL A 18 -1.25 13.92 9.99
C VAL A 18 -1.07 15.14 10.88
N GLN A 19 0.16 15.70 10.96
CA GLN A 19 0.40 16.93 11.71
C GLN A 19 -0.37 18.11 11.11
N ARG A 20 -0.33 18.24 9.79
CA ARG A 20 -0.99 19.37 9.08
C ARG A 20 -2.50 19.27 9.18
N THR A 21 -3.07 18.10 8.94
CA THR A 21 -4.52 17.86 8.94
C THR A 21 -5.12 17.84 10.35
N CYS A 22 -4.35 17.43 11.35
CA CYS A 22 -4.74 17.44 12.76
C CYS A 22 -4.40 18.76 13.49
N GLN A 23 -3.66 19.67 12.86
CA GLN A 23 -3.18 20.93 13.43
C GLN A 23 -2.46 20.74 14.78
N THR A 24 -1.65 19.70 14.87
CA THR A 24 -0.89 19.35 16.08
C THR A 24 0.49 18.80 15.72
N ARG A 25 1.41 18.78 16.67
CA ARG A 25 2.72 18.14 16.49
C ARG A 25 2.60 16.64 16.64
N LEU A 26 3.57 15.90 16.12
CA LEU A 26 3.64 14.45 16.30
C LEU A 26 3.61 14.07 17.79
N PHE A 27 2.79 13.08 18.10
CA PHE A 27 2.82 12.41 19.39
C PHE A 27 4.17 11.68 19.56
N ALA A 28 4.77 11.76 20.75
CA ALA A 28 5.99 11.07 21.13
C ALA A 28 7.13 11.17 20.09
N PRO A 29 7.76 12.35 19.90
CA PRO A 29 8.78 12.56 18.86
C PRO A 29 9.97 11.60 18.93
N LYS A 30 10.32 11.11 20.14
CA LYS A 30 11.38 10.11 20.32
C LYS A 30 11.00 8.76 19.71
N ILE A 31 9.72 8.37 19.80
CA ILE A 31 9.21 7.14 19.15
C ILE A 31 9.17 7.34 17.62
N ALA A 32 8.84 8.53 17.14
CA ALA A 32 8.92 8.84 15.71
C ALA A 32 10.35 8.73 15.17
N ALA A 33 11.35 9.22 15.91
CA ALA A 33 12.76 9.02 15.57
C ALA A 33 13.16 7.54 15.59
N PHE A 34 12.64 6.75 16.56
CA PHE A 34 12.84 5.30 16.58
C PHE A 34 12.23 4.62 15.34
N CYS A 35 11.05 5.03 14.88
CA CYS A 35 10.46 4.49 13.64
C CYS A 35 11.39 4.69 12.45
N PHE A 36 11.97 5.87 12.29
CA PHE A 36 12.91 6.16 11.21
C PHE A 36 14.17 5.28 11.29
N TRP A 37 14.87 5.30 12.42
CA TRP A 37 16.12 4.55 12.57
C TRP A 37 15.91 3.04 12.59
N GLY A 38 14.82 2.57 13.20
CA GLY A 38 14.45 1.16 13.16
C GLY A 38 14.17 0.67 11.76
N TRP A 39 13.49 1.48 10.93
CA TRP A 39 13.27 1.16 9.52
C TRP A 39 14.57 1.15 8.71
N GLN A 40 15.51 2.10 8.95
CA GLN A 40 16.83 2.06 8.33
C GLN A 40 17.61 0.80 8.72
N LEU A 41 17.49 0.36 9.98
CA LEU A 41 18.11 -0.88 10.43
C LEU A 41 17.51 -2.10 9.72
N VAL A 42 16.18 -2.17 9.55
CA VAL A 42 15.52 -3.22 8.75
C VAL A 42 16.07 -3.26 7.34
N ILE A 43 16.20 -2.11 6.67
CA ILE A 43 16.74 -2.02 5.31
C ILE A 43 18.19 -2.52 5.25
N LEU A 44 19.02 -2.13 6.21
CA LEU A 44 20.41 -2.59 6.30
C LEU A 44 20.51 -4.10 6.49
N LEU A 45 19.72 -4.65 7.42
CA LEU A 45 19.68 -6.08 7.67
C LEU A 45 19.18 -6.88 6.46
N ALA A 46 18.17 -6.39 5.77
CA ALA A 46 17.69 -6.97 4.52
C ALA A 46 18.77 -6.97 3.42
N ALA A 47 19.48 -5.84 3.27
CA ALA A 47 20.57 -5.71 2.29
C ALA A 47 21.76 -6.64 2.57
N ILE A 48 21.92 -7.10 3.82
CA ILE A 48 22.95 -8.07 4.21
C ILE A 48 22.42 -9.51 4.08
N SER A 49 21.24 -9.79 4.64
CA SER A 49 20.73 -11.16 4.76
C SER A 49 20.33 -11.77 3.41
N LEU A 50 19.66 -11.01 2.55
CA LEU A 50 19.17 -11.53 1.27
C LEU A 50 20.31 -11.96 0.31
N PRO A 51 21.38 -11.18 0.10
CA PRO A 51 22.52 -11.64 -0.73
C PRO A 51 23.27 -12.83 -0.12
N LEU A 52 23.19 -13.02 1.21
CA LEU A 52 23.76 -14.20 1.89
C LEU A 52 22.87 -15.44 1.79
N GLY A 53 21.70 -15.33 1.16
CA GLY A 53 20.76 -16.43 1.00
C GLY A 53 19.90 -16.73 2.24
N TYR A 54 19.89 -15.85 3.24
CA TYR A 54 19.00 -15.98 4.39
C TYR A 54 17.62 -15.41 4.04
N THR A 55 16.73 -16.31 3.65
CA THR A 55 15.40 -15.94 3.17
C THR A 55 14.37 -17.03 3.45
N SER A 56 13.13 -16.61 3.76
CA SER A 56 11.97 -17.49 3.86
C SER A 56 11.47 -17.96 2.49
N SER A 57 11.89 -17.29 1.41
CA SER A 57 11.42 -17.49 0.01
C SER A 57 9.95 -17.16 -0.22
N LYS A 58 9.27 -16.49 0.70
CA LYS A 58 7.91 -15.97 0.52
C LYS A 58 7.96 -14.63 -0.22
N GLU A 59 7.25 -14.51 -1.32
CA GLU A 59 7.20 -13.28 -2.11
C GLU A 59 6.64 -12.11 -1.29
N TYR A 60 7.35 -10.97 -1.28
CA TYR A 60 7.13 -9.78 -0.45
C TYR A 60 7.34 -9.96 1.06
N ALA A 61 7.73 -11.14 1.51
CA ALA A 61 8.01 -11.47 2.90
C ALA A 61 9.24 -12.39 3.00
N GLU A 62 10.28 -12.04 2.25
CA GLU A 62 11.49 -12.85 2.09
C GLU A 62 12.37 -12.88 3.35
N LEU A 63 12.17 -11.96 4.29
CA LEU A 63 13.01 -11.82 5.46
C LEU A 63 12.76 -12.94 6.48
N GLU A 64 13.77 -13.24 7.27
CA GLU A 64 13.70 -14.27 8.31
C GLU A 64 13.22 -13.67 9.65
N TRP A 65 12.67 -14.50 10.51
CA TRP A 65 11.96 -14.18 11.74
C TRP A 65 12.58 -13.09 12.65
N PRO A 66 13.94 -12.94 12.81
CA PRO A 66 14.45 -11.88 13.66
C PRO A 66 14.20 -10.48 13.10
N ILE A 67 14.24 -10.37 11.76
CA ILE A 67 13.96 -9.10 11.07
C ILE A 67 12.46 -8.82 11.05
N ASP A 68 11.63 -9.86 10.92
CA ASP A 68 10.16 -9.72 10.96
C ASP A 68 9.67 -9.25 12.34
N ILE A 69 10.30 -9.71 13.41
CA ILE A 69 10.04 -9.17 14.76
C ILE A 69 10.43 -7.69 14.84
N LEU A 70 11.58 -7.31 14.30
CA LEU A 70 11.99 -5.90 14.28
C LEU A 70 11.02 -5.04 13.46
N ILE A 71 10.57 -5.51 12.31
CA ILE A 71 9.54 -4.85 11.49
C ILE A 71 8.27 -4.66 12.33
N THR A 72 7.81 -5.70 13.01
CA THR A 72 6.63 -5.64 13.87
C THR A 72 6.77 -4.56 14.95
N ILE A 73 7.91 -4.50 15.63
CA ILE A 73 8.18 -3.51 16.68
C ILE A 73 8.15 -2.09 16.11
N VAL A 74 8.84 -1.87 15.00
CA VAL A 74 8.86 -0.56 14.31
C VAL A 74 7.45 -0.17 13.86
N TRP A 75 6.67 -1.13 13.36
CA TRP A 75 5.32 -0.88 12.87
C TRP A 75 4.33 -0.53 13.99
N VAL A 76 4.42 -1.22 15.13
CA VAL A 76 3.64 -0.87 16.34
C VAL A 76 4.02 0.52 16.84
N ALA A 77 5.30 0.86 16.87
CA ALA A 77 5.76 2.20 17.22
C ALA A 77 5.20 3.26 16.26
N TYR A 78 5.18 2.97 14.96
CA TYR A 78 4.58 3.82 13.94
C TYR A 78 3.07 4.04 14.20
N ALA A 79 2.32 2.98 14.47
CA ALA A 79 0.92 3.05 14.83
C ALA A 79 0.68 3.93 16.05
N VAL A 80 1.49 3.78 17.11
CA VAL A 80 1.41 4.60 18.34
C VAL A 80 1.60 6.10 18.03
N VAL A 81 2.60 6.44 17.22
CA VAL A 81 2.85 7.84 16.84
C VAL A 81 1.70 8.41 16.01
N PHE A 82 1.27 7.67 14.98
CA PHE A 82 0.23 8.13 14.07
C PHE A 82 -1.13 8.31 14.78
N PHE A 83 -1.62 7.27 15.45
CA PHE A 83 -2.91 7.32 16.14
C PHE A 83 -2.88 8.22 17.37
N GLY A 84 -1.76 8.26 18.11
CA GLY A 84 -1.56 9.23 19.19
C GLY A 84 -1.66 10.67 18.71
N THR A 85 -1.15 10.97 17.51
CA THR A 85 -1.29 12.29 16.88
C THR A 85 -2.75 12.60 16.52
N ILE A 86 -3.47 11.61 15.95
CA ILE A 86 -4.91 11.75 15.66
C ILE A 86 -5.72 11.99 16.94
N MET A 87 -5.41 11.32 18.03
CA MET A 87 -6.10 11.51 19.32
C MET A 87 -5.92 12.92 19.88
N GLN A 88 -4.77 13.56 19.62
CA GLN A 88 -4.46 14.94 20.04
C GLN A 88 -4.89 16.01 19.03
N ARG A 89 -5.64 15.64 17.99
CA ARG A 89 -6.07 16.57 16.95
C ARG A 89 -6.87 17.76 17.52
N LYS A 90 -6.66 18.92 16.92
CA LYS A 90 -7.42 20.13 17.22
C LYS A 90 -8.60 20.35 16.25
N THR A 91 -8.70 19.53 15.22
CA THR A 91 -9.80 19.53 14.24
C THR A 91 -10.94 18.62 14.70
N LYS A 92 -12.19 18.98 14.37
CA LYS A 92 -13.37 18.20 14.79
C LYS A 92 -13.48 16.85 14.09
N HIS A 93 -13.07 16.77 12.83
CA HIS A 93 -13.16 15.57 11.99
C HIS A 93 -11.77 15.07 11.61
N ILE A 94 -11.69 13.80 11.23
CA ILE A 94 -10.48 13.18 10.68
C ILE A 94 -10.56 13.32 9.17
N TYR A 95 -9.52 13.92 8.58
CA TYR A 95 -9.42 14.09 7.13
C TYR A 95 -9.30 12.74 6.41
N VAL A 96 -9.88 12.63 5.21
CA VAL A 96 -9.92 11.36 4.47
C VAL A 96 -8.55 10.74 4.19
N GLY A 97 -7.53 11.53 3.92
CA GLY A 97 -6.15 11.01 3.78
C GLY A 97 -5.67 10.24 4.99
N ASN A 98 -6.04 10.71 6.20
CA ASN A 98 -5.71 10.01 7.45
C ASN A 98 -6.50 8.69 7.62
N TRP A 99 -7.67 8.53 7.00
CA TRP A 99 -8.36 7.24 7.01
C TRP A 99 -7.57 6.21 6.23
N PHE A 100 -7.09 6.59 5.04
CA PHE A 100 -6.27 5.70 4.20
C PHE A 100 -4.96 5.34 4.88
N PHE A 101 -4.26 6.30 5.49
CA PHE A 101 -3.06 5.99 6.28
C PHE A 101 -3.37 5.09 7.49
N GLY A 102 -4.45 5.35 8.22
CA GLY A 102 -4.86 4.52 9.36
C GLY A 102 -5.22 3.10 8.93
N GLY A 103 -5.98 2.95 7.84
CA GLY A 103 -6.31 1.65 7.25
C GLY A 103 -5.07 0.88 6.83
N PHE A 104 -4.14 1.55 6.14
CA PHE A 104 -2.83 1.01 5.77
C PHE A 104 -2.05 0.51 6.99
N ILE A 105 -1.90 1.33 8.02
CA ILE A 105 -1.11 0.99 9.21
C ILE A 105 -1.66 -0.25 9.92
N ILE A 106 -2.98 -0.29 10.15
CA ILE A 106 -3.62 -1.42 10.87
C ILE A 106 -3.54 -2.69 10.02
N THR A 107 -3.89 -2.60 8.76
CA THR A 107 -4.00 -3.80 7.91
C THR A 107 -2.63 -4.42 7.66
N VAL A 108 -1.61 -3.61 7.35
CA VAL A 108 -0.24 -4.13 7.14
C VAL A 108 0.32 -4.78 8.40
N ALA A 109 0.03 -4.25 9.59
CA ALA A 109 0.41 -4.90 10.84
C ALA A 109 -0.16 -6.33 10.94
N ILE A 110 -1.46 -6.48 10.69
CA ILE A 110 -2.15 -7.78 10.76
C ILE A 110 -1.61 -8.73 9.68
N LEU A 111 -1.47 -8.24 8.45
CA LEU A 111 -0.95 -9.02 7.32
C LEU A 111 0.46 -9.55 7.61
N HIS A 112 1.36 -8.69 8.06
CA HIS A 112 2.73 -9.04 8.36
C HIS A 112 2.82 -10.08 9.48
N ILE A 113 2.13 -9.87 10.59
CA ILE A 113 2.15 -10.80 11.72
C ILE A 113 1.59 -12.17 11.30
N VAL A 114 0.44 -12.21 10.64
CA VAL A 114 -0.20 -13.50 10.27
C VAL A 114 0.62 -14.26 9.24
N ASN A 115 1.15 -13.58 8.21
CA ASN A 115 1.93 -14.27 7.18
C ASN A 115 3.27 -14.80 7.68
N ASN A 116 3.89 -14.12 8.65
CA ASN A 116 5.20 -14.46 9.22
C ASN A 116 5.09 -15.22 10.55
N LEU A 117 3.98 -15.97 10.75
CA LEU A 117 3.92 -16.98 11.82
C LEU A 117 4.80 -18.16 11.42
N GLU A 118 5.95 -18.28 12.08
CA GLU A 118 7.01 -19.20 11.73
C GLU A 118 7.55 -19.95 12.95
N LEU A 119 8.09 -21.14 12.68
CA LEU A 119 8.80 -21.96 13.67
C LEU A 119 10.30 -21.78 13.46
N PRO A 120 11.01 -21.02 14.31
CA PRO A 120 12.45 -20.88 14.22
C PRO A 120 13.19 -22.20 14.47
N VAL A 121 14.12 -22.54 13.58
CA VAL A 121 15.02 -23.69 13.75
C VAL A 121 16.47 -23.26 13.95
N SER A 122 16.82 -22.05 13.51
CA SER A 122 18.08 -21.38 13.79
C SER A 122 17.86 -19.86 13.75
N PHE A 123 18.90 -19.08 14.05
CA PHE A 123 18.83 -17.62 13.98
C PHE A 123 18.57 -17.09 12.56
N THR A 124 18.96 -17.86 11.55
CA THR A 124 18.89 -17.49 10.13
C THR A 124 17.93 -18.38 9.33
N LYS A 125 17.14 -19.22 10.00
CA LYS A 125 16.19 -20.11 9.32
C LYS A 125 14.97 -20.42 10.16
N SER A 126 13.82 -20.28 9.53
CA SER A 126 12.52 -20.67 10.05
C SER A 126 11.71 -21.43 8.99
N TYR A 127 10.59 -22.00 9.42
CA TYR A 127 9.60 -22.64 8.54
C TYR A 127 8.21 -22.09 8.87
N SER A 128 7.41 -21.91 7.81
CA SER A 128 6.02 -21.44 7.96
C SER A 128 5.22 -22.34 8.90
N LEU A 129 4.36 -21.73 9.71
CA LEU A 129 3.36 -22.44 10.52
C LEU A 129 2.30 -23.12 9.65
N TYR A 130 2.11 -22.63 8.44
CA TYR A 130 1.15 -23.15 7.46
C TYR A 130 1.81 -24.13 6.50
N ALA A 131 1.02 -24.98 5.83
CA ALA A 131 1.52 -25.97 4.89
C ALA A 131 0.68 -26.06 3.61
N GLY A 132 1.33 -26.40 2.51
CA GLY A 132 0.67 -26.68 1.23
C GLY A 132 -0.17 -25.53 0.69
N ALA A 133 -1.37 -25.83 0.20
CA ALA A 133 -2.28 -24.82 -0.37
C ALA A 133 -2.69 -23.75 0.65
N THR A 134 -2.72 -24.07 1.95
CA THR A 134 -3.01 -23.09 3.01
C THR A 134 -1.87 -22.09 3.15
N ASP A 135 -0.62 -22.52 3.09
CA ASP A 135 0.54 -21.61 3.12
C ASP A 135 0.53 -20.68 1.90
N ALA A 136 0.29 -21.21 0.72
CA ALA A 136 0.15 -20.40 -0.50
C ALA A 136 -1.00 -19.39 -0.40
N MET A 137 -2.14 -19.77 0.18
CA MET A 137 -3.28 -18.89 0.37
C MET A 137 -2.97 -17.76 1.37
N VAL A 138 -2.34 -18.07 2.50
CA VAL A 138 -1.94 -17.05 3.50
C VAL A 138 -0.88 -16.13 2.92
N GLN A 139 0.09 -16.67 2.19
CA GLN A 139 1.13 -15.87 1.54
C GLN A 139 0.54 -14.92 0.48
N TRP A 140 -0.44 -15.35 -0.32
CA TRP A 140 -1.06 -14.47 -1.31
C TRP A 140 -2.20 -13.60 -0.75
N TRP A 141 -2.82 -14.01 0.37
CA TRP A 141 -3.61 -13.07 1.17
C TRP A 141 -2.72 -11.91 1.67
N TYR A 142 -1.51 -12.21 2.14
CA TYR A 142 -0.53 -11.18 2.48
C TYR A 142 -0.03 -10.44 1.23
N GLY A 143 0.50 -11.13 0.21
CA GLY A 143 1.15 -10.52 -0.94
C GLY A 143 0.24 -9.58 -1.71
N HIS A 144 -0.99 -10.01 -2.04
CA HIS A 144 -1.98 -9.15 -2.68
C HIS A 144 -2.34 -7.93 -1.82
N ASN A 145 -2.55 -8.15 -0.53
CA ASN A 145 -2.91 -7.07 0.38
C ASN A 145 -1.72 -6.17 0.75
N ALA A 146 -0.48 -6.62 0.64
CA ALA A 146 0.69 -5.76 0.70
C ALA A 146 0.67 -4.73 -0.43
N VAL A 147 0.33 -5.12 -1.68
CA VAL A 147 0.10 -4.15 -2.76
C VAL A 147 -1.14 -3.31 -2.50
N GLY A 148 -2.22 -3.90 -1.99
CA GLY A 148 -3.49 -3.21 -1.74
C GLY A 148 -3.44 -2.19 -0.61
N PHE A 149 -2.72 -2.47 0.45
CA PHE A 149 -2.67 -1.58 1.61
C PHE A 149 -1.37 -0.79 1.70
N PHE A 150 -0.21 -1.40 1.49
CA PHE A 150 1.04 -0.65 1.52
C PHE A 150 1.17 0.23 0.26
N LEU A 151 1.10 -0.35 -0.93
CA LEU A 151 1.32 0.39 -2.18
C LEU A 151 0.07 1.13 -2.69
N THR A 152 -1.14 0.76 -2.28
CA THR A 152 -2.35 1.45 -2.72
C THR A 152 -2.92 2.34 -1.62
N ALA A 153 -3.41 1.80 -0.51
CA ALA A 153 -4.06 2.61 0.52
C ALA A 153 -3.13 3.66 1.14
N GLY A 154 -1.87 3.31 1.43
CA GLY A 154 -0.88 4.27 1.93
C GLY A 154 -0.67 5.43 0.96
N PHE A 155 -0.47 5.13 -0.32
CA PHE A 155 -0.29 6.15 -1.36
C PHE A 155 -1.57 6.91 -1.71
N LEU A 156 -2.74 6.33 -1.53
CA LEU A 156 -4.01 7.07 -1.59
C LEU A 156 -4.12 8.11 -0.45
N GLY A 157 -3.57 7.81 0.73
CA GLY A 157 -3.42 8.80 1.80
C GLY A 157 -2.61 10.01 1.34
N MET A 158 -1.49 9.80 0.63
CA MET A 158 -0.69 10.86 -0.01
C MET A 158 -1.50 11.59 -1.08
N MET A 159 -2.13 10.87 -1.99
CA MET A 159 -2.93 11.45 -3.08
C MET A 159 -4.01 12.40 -2.54
N TYR A 160 -4.78 11.97 -1.55
CA TYR A 160 -5.82 12.81 -0.95
C TYR A 160 -5.28 14.05 -0.24
N TYR A 161 -4.01 14.08 0.14
CA TYR A 161 -3.38 15.25 0.71
C TYR A 161 -2.72 16.14 -0.36
N PHE A 162 -1.83 15.58 -1.19
CA PHE A 162 -0.98 16.37 -2.09
C PHE A 162 -1.70 16.85 -3.35
N VAL A 163 -2.60 16.08 -3.94
CA VAL A 163 -3.34 16.52 -5.14
C VAL A 163 -4.21 17.74 -4.86
N PRO A 164 -5.04 17.77 -3.80
CA PRO A 164 -5.80 18.96 -3.44
C PRO A 164 -4.91 20.16 -3.07
N LYS A 165 -3.81 19.91 -2.35
CA LYS A 165 -2.85 20.95 -1.97
C LYS A 165 -2.23 21.60 -3.20
N GLN A 166 -1.69 20.81 -4.13
CA GLN A 166 -1.00 21.32 -5.32
C GLN A 166 -1.96 21.94 -6.33
N ALA A 167 -3.15 21.37 -6.47
CA ALA A 167 -4.20 21.97 -7.30
C ALA A 167 -4.78 23.26 -6.70
N GLU A 168 -4.56 23.53 -5.39
CA GLU A 168 -5.22 24.58 -4.59
C GLU A 168 -6.75 24.48 -4.67
N ARG A 169 -7.25 23.23 -4.61
CA ARG A 169 -8.66 22.92 -4.71
C ARG A 169 -9.06 21.92 -3.63
N PRO A 170 -10.27 22.00 -3.09
CA PRO A 170 -10.77 20.94 -2.23
C PRO A 170 -10.94 19.65 -3.05
N VAL A 171 -10.94 18.50 -2.37
CA VAL A 171 -11.30 17.21 -2.97
C VAL A 171 -12.65 17.35 -3.68
N TYR A 172 -12.73 16.92 -4.93
CA TYR A 172 -13.92 17.08 -5.77
C TYR A 172 -15.20 16.58 -5.11
N SER A 173 -15.16 15.37 -4.57
CA SER A 173 -16.32 14.78 -3.89
C SER A 173 -15.92 14.06 -2.61
N TYR A 174 -16.25 14.64 -1.47
CA TYR A 174 -16.04 13.99 -0.18
C TYR A 174 -16.89 12.72 0.00
N ARG A 175 -18.11 12.71 -0.56
CA ARG A 175 -18.97 11.50 -0.54
C ARG A 175 -18.34 10.36 -1.33
N LEU A 176 -17.76 10.66 -2.49
CA LEU A 176 -17.04 9.66 -3.28
C LEU A 176 -15.80 9.14 -2.55
N SER A 177 -15.13 10.00 -1.77
CA SER A 177 -14.01 9.57 -0.91
C SER A 177 -14.43 8.55 0.15
N ILE A 178 -15.63 8.72 0.74
CA ILE A 178 -16.19 7.78 1.72
C ILE A 178 -16.44 6.42 1.05
N VAL A 179 -17.10 6.43 -0.12
CA VAL A 179 -17.37 5.20 -0.88
C VAL A 179 -16.07 4.53 -1.29
N HIS A 180 -15.11 5.31 -1.82
CA HIS A 180 -13.80 4.80 -2.20
C HIS A 180 -13.11 4.11 -1.02
N PHE A 181 -13.01 4.75 0.13
CA PHE A 181 -12.33 4.19 1.30
C PHE A 181 -12.99 2.88 1.75
N TRP A 182 -14.27 2.91 2.10
CA TRP A 182 -14.93 1.74 2.67
C TRP A 182 -15.04 0.58 1.70
N ALA A 183 -15.41 0.84 0.44
CA ALA A 183 -15.50 -0.21 -0.56
C ALA A 183 -14.12 -0.81 -0.87
N LEU A 184 -13.07 0.02 -0.98
CA LEU A 184 -11.73 -0.48 -1.23
C LEU A 184 -11.24 -1.37 -0.08
N ILE A 185 -11.29 -0.89 1.16
CA ILE A 185 -10.81 -1.64 2.33
C ILE A 185 -11.54 -2.98 2.50
N THR A 186 -12.86 -2.98 2.34
CA THR A 186 -13.66 -4.20 2.57
C THR A 186 -13.52 -5.24 1.46
N LEU A 187 -13.30 -4.81 0.22
CA LEU A 187 -13.22 -5.73 -0.92
C LEU A 187 -11.79 -6.25 -1.15
N TYR A 188 -10.80 -5.40 -0.95
CA TYR A 188 -9.41 -5.72 -1.26
C TYR A 188 -8.91 -6.95 -0.51
N ILE A 189 -9.29 -7.07 0.76
CA ILE A 189 -8.82 -8.13 1.65
C ILE A 189 -9.17 -9.55 1.15
N TRP A 190 -10.17 -9.69 0.29
CA TRP A 190 -10.64 -10.96 -0.25
C TRP A 190 -10.11 -11.31 -1.64
N ALA A 191 -9.41 -10.39 -2.30
CA ALA A 191 -9.00 -10.55 -3.68
C ALA A 191 -7.77 -11.45 -3.87
N GLY A 192 -6.95 -11.66 -2.83
CA GLY A 192 -5.68 -12.40 -2.88
C GLY A 192 -5.71 -13.76 -3.58
N PRO A 193 -6.74 -14.60 -3.41
CA PRO A 193 -6.80 -15.90 -4.07
C PRO A 193 -6.78 -15.88 -5.61
N HIS A 194 -6.97 -14.72 -6.25
CA HIS A 194 -6.82 -14.61 -7.71
C HIS A 194 -5.39 -14.85 -8.20
N HIS A 195 -4.37 -14.75 -7.34
CA HIS A 195 -3.01 -15.13 -7.67
C HIS A 195 -2.80 -16.64 -7.76
N LEU A 196 -3.76 -17.42 -7.29
CA LEU A 196 -3.68 -18.89 -7.18
C LEU A 196 -4.66 -19.60 -8.14
N HIS A 197 -5.01 -18.96 -9.25
CA HIS A 197 -5.79 -19.61 -10.31
C HIS A 197 -5.02 -20.82 -10.86
N TYR A 198 -5.74 -21.91 -11.13
CA TYR A 198 -5.20 -23.17 -11.66
C TYR A 198 -4.21 -23.87 -10.74
N THR A 199 -4.24 -23.59 -9.45
CA THR A 199 -3.46 -24.26 -8.42
C THR A 199 -4.31 -25.26 -7.63
N ALA A 200 -3.73 -25.91 -6.62
CA ALA A 200 -4.43 -26.82 -5.71
C ALA A 200 -5.37 -26.10 -4.71
N LEU A 201 -5.47 -24.78 -4.74
CA LEU A 201 -6.45 -24.04 -3.94
C LEU A 201 -7.87 -24.40 -4.36
N PRO A 202 -8.83 -24.62 -3.44
CA PRO A 202 -10.22 -24.91 -3.79
C PRO A 202 -10.81 -23.89 -4.77
N ASP A 203 -11.56 -24.37 -5.78
CA ASP A 203 -12.06 -23.51 -6.87
C ASP A 203 -12.98 -22.37 -6.39
N TRP A 204 -13.76 -22.61 -5.33
CA TRP A 204 -14.59 -21.56 -4.75
C TRP A 204 -13.76 -20.37 -4.23
N ALA A 205 -12.57 -20.63 -3.64
CA ALA A 205 -11.69 -19.58 -3.15
C ALA A 205 -11.05 -18.79 -4.29
N GLN A 206 -10.64 -19.50 -5.38
CA GLN A 206 -10.15 -18.87 -6.61
C GLN A 206 -11.24 -17.97 -7.23
N SER A 207 -12.48 -18.46 -7.30
CA SER A 207 -13.63 -17.72 -7.83
C SER A 207 -14.00 -16.53 -6.95
N LEU A 208 -13.90 -16.66 -5.62
CA LEU A 208 -14.08 -15.54 -4.70
C LEU A 208 -13.06 -14.43 -4.97
N GLY A 209 -11.77 -14.79 -5.11
CA GLY A 209 -10.70 -13.84 -5.45
C GLY A 209 -10.99 -13.10 -6.76
N MET A 210 -11.43 -13.82 -7.80
CA MET A 210 -11.82 -13.23 -9.08
C MET A 210 -12.95 -12.22 -8.93
N VAL A 211 -14.05 -12.62 -8.28
CA VAL A 211 -15.24 -11.76 -8.13
C VAL A 211 -14.93 -10.51 -7.33
N MET A 212 -14.21 -10.64 -6.21
CA MET A 212 -13.84 -9.49 -5.39
C MET A 212 -12.90 -8.54 -6.14
N SER A 213 -11.99 -9.08 -6.95
CA SER A 213 -11.13 -8.26 -7.81
C SER A 213 -11.91 -7.47 -8.86
N LEU A 214 -12.91 -8.07 -9.49
CA LEU A 214 -13.77 -7.38 -10.47
C LEU A 214 -14.57 -6.24 -9.82
N ILE A 215 -15.11 -6.46 -8.62
CA ILE A 215 -15.86 -5.43 -7.90
C ILE A 215 -14.96 -4.26 -7.48
N LEU A 216 -13.67 -4.52 -7.21
CA LEU A 216 -12.69 -3.49 -6.88
C LEU A 216 -12.48 -2.43 -7.97
N LEU A 217 -12.84 -2.71 -9.22
CA LEU A 217 -12.78 -1.72 -10.29
C LEU A 217 -13.58 -0.47 -9.94
N ALA A 218 -14.78 -0.64 -9.36
CA ALA A 218 -15.66 0.48 -9.05
C ALA A 218 -15.08 1.48 -8.03
N PRO A 219 -14.62 1.07 -6.82
CA PRO A 219 -14.02 2.01 -5.88
C PRO A 219 -12.70 2.58 -6.39
N SER A 220 -11.85 1.80 -7.05
CA SER A 220 -10.56 2.27 -7.53
C SER A 220 -10.70 3.37 -8.61
N TRP A 221 -11.59 3.15 -9.57
CA TRP A 221 -11.89 4.18 -10.56
C TRP A 221 -12.64 5.36 -9.96
N GLY A 222 -13.49 5.14 -8.96
CA GLY A 222 -14.08 6.22 -8.18
C GLY A 222 -13.01 7.10 -7.54
N GLY A 223 -11.96 6.52 -7.00
CA GLY A 223 -10.80 7.25 -6.45
C GLY A 223 -10.01 8.00 -7.52
N MET A 224 -9.70 7.35 -8.64
CA MET A 224 -9.02 7.97 -9.77
C MET A 224 -9.81 9.17 -10.32
N ILE A 225 -11.11 8.99 -10.57
CA ILE A 225 -12.00 10.07 -11.04
C ILE A 225 -12.04 11.22 -10.03
N ASN A 226 -12.15 10.90 -8.73
CA ASN A 226 -12.17 11.93 -7.68
C ASN A 226 -10.88 12.75 -7.65
N GLY A 227 -9.72 12.09 -7.78
CA GLY A 227 -8.42 12.76 -7.88
C GLY A 227 -8.31 13.64 -9.12
N MET A 228 -8.64 13.11 -10.30
CA MET A 228 -8.61 13.86 -11.57
C MET A 228 -9.57 15.05 -11.56
N MET A 229 -10.81 14.87 -11.09
CA MET A 229 -11.81 15.93 -11.02
C MET A 229 -11.50 16.99 -9.98
N THR A 230 -10.60 16.72 -9.02
CA THR A 230 -10.06 17.74 -8.12
C THR A 230 -9.33 18.85 -8.89
N LEU A 231 -8.82 18.56 -10.09
CA LEU A 231 -8.24 19.57 -10.98
C LEU A 231 -9.27 20.38 -11.77
N SER A 232 -10.57 20.15 -11.58
CA SER A 232 -11.60 20.92 -12.28
C SER A 232 -11.43 22.42 -12.01
N GLY A 233 -11.21 23.21 -13.09
CA GLY A 233 -10.86 24.62 -13.01
C GLY A 233 -9.38 24.94 -12.72
N ALA A 234 -8.53 23.92 -12.56
CA ALA A 234 -7.07 24.07 -12.32
C ALA A 234 -6.20 23.38 -13.38
N TRP A 235 -6.78 22.81 -14.44
CA TRP A 235 -6.05 22.09 -15.51
C TRP A 235 -4.96 22.93 -16.19
N HIS A 236 -5.11 24.25 -16.23
CA HIS A 236 -4.11 25.17 -16.79
C HIS A 236 -2.78 25.13 -16.03
N LYS A 237 -2.80 24.78 -14.73
CA LYS A 237 -1.59 24.67 -13.90
C LYS A 237 -0.63 23.58 -14.38
N LEU A 238 -1.12 22.56 -15.07
CA LEU A 238 -0.26 21.52 -15.67
C LEU A 238 0.77 22.08 -16.67
N ARG A 239 0.56 23.29 -17.19
CA ARG A 239 1.51 23.91 -18.13
C ARG A 239 2.78 24.39 -17.44
N THR A 240 2.70 24.76 -16.17
CA THR A 240 3.79 25.41 -15.43
C THR A 240 4.25 24.63 -14.20
N ASP A 241 3.39 23.79 -13.63
CA ASP A 241 3.66 23.06 -12.39
C ASP A 241 4.15 21.61 -12.68
N PRO A 242 5.44 21.31 -12.50
CA PRO A 242 5.97 19.97 -12.74
C PRO A 242 5.45 18.94 -11.72
N ILE A 243 5.25 19.33 -10.46
CA ILE A 243 4.75 18.45 -9.40
C ILE A 243 3.35 17.94 -9.75
N LEU A 244 2.48 18.86 -10.17
CA LEU A 244 1.12 18.51 -10.56
C LEU A 244 1.09 17.56 -11.78
N ARG A 245 2.06 17.68 -12.70
CA ARG A 245 2.22 16.72 -13.82
C ARG A 245 2.50 15.31 -13.34
N PHE A 246 3.42 15.15 -12.38
CA PHE A 246 3.72 13.84 -11.78
C PHE A 246 2.49 13.27 -11.06
N LEU A 247 1.79 14.07 -10.28
CA LEU A 247 0.56 13.66 -9.58
C LEU A 247 -0.54 13.20 -10.53
N VAL A 248 -0.76 13.92 -11.63
CA VAL A 248 -1.78 13.57 -12.62
C VAL A 248 -1.38 12.31 -13.40
N LEU A 249 -0.12 12.19 -13.77
CA LEU A 249 0.39 10.99 -14.45
C LEU A 249 0.29 9.77 -13.52
N SER A 250 0.63 9.92 -12.25
CA SER A 250 0.45 8.91 -11.23
C SER A 250 -1.02 8.45 -11.12
N LEU A 251 -1.97 9.38 -11.08
CA LEU A 251 -3.40 9.06 -11.08
C LEU A 251 -3.85 8.31 -12.35
N ALA A 252 -3.30 8.66 -13.52
CA ALA A 252 -3.59 7.93 -14.76
C ALA A 252 -3.10 6.48 -14.68
N PHE A 253 -1.89 6.27 -14.17
CA PHE A 253 -1.35 4.92 -13.94
C PHE A 253 -2.12 4.14 -12.86
N TYR A 254 -2.61 4.83 -11.82
CA TYR A 254 -3.53 4.21 -10.86
C TYR A 254 -4.79 3.68 -11.53
N GLY A 255 -5.42 4.49 -12.37
CA GLY A 255 -6.60 4.06 -13.14
C GLY A 255 -6.29 2.92 -14.11
N MET A 256 -5.14 2.95 -14.78
CA MET A 256 -4.72 1.90 -15.72
C MET A 256 -4.44 0.58 -14.99
N SER A 257 -3.62 0.60 -13.95
CA SER A 257 -3.25 -0.62 -13.20
C SER A 257 -4.45 -1.24 -12.49
N THR A 258 -5.36 -0.43 -11.95
CA THR A 258 -6.59 -0.91 -11.30
C THR A 258 -7.70 -1.31 -12.25
N PHE A 259 -7.59 -1.04 -13.55
CA PHE A 259 -8.39 -1.66 -14.60
C PHE A 259 -7.78 -3.02 -15.00
N GLU A 260 -6.49 -3.05 -15.22
CA GLU A 260 -5.77 -4.21 -15.73
C GLU A 260 -5.75 -5.36 -14.71
N GLY A 261 -5.55 -5.06 -13.41
CA GLY A 261 -5.56 -6.07 -12.35
C GLY A 261 -6.86 -6.88 -12.27
N PRO A 262 -8.04 -6.25 -12.15
CA PRO A 262 -9.32 -6.94 -12.22
C PRO A 262 -9.53 -7.72 -13.51
N MET A 263 -9.10 -7.19 -14.67
CA MET A 263 -9.19 -7.90 -15.95
C MET A 263 -8.33 -9.18 -15.93
N MET A 264 -7.09 -9.11 -15.45
CA MET A 264 -6.19 -10.25 -15.31
C MET A 264 -6.63 -11.25 -14.23
N ALA A 265 -7.47 -10.84 -13.29
CA ALA A 265 -8.08 -11.73 -12.30
C ALA A 265 -9.17 -12.63 -12.89
N ILE A 266 -9.70 -12.34 -14.08
CA ILE A 266 -10.65 -13.21 -14.78
C ILE A 266 -9.92 -14.49 -15.20
N LYS A 267 -10.42 -15.67 -14.80
CA LYS A 267 -9.73 -16.95 -15.03
C LYS A 267 -9.27 -17.13 -16.48
N THR A 268 -10.11 -16.87 -17.47
CA THR A 268 -9.76 -17.01 -18.90
C THR A 268 -8.68 -16.04 -19.36
N VAL A 269 -8.67 -14.81 -18.85
CA VAL A 269 -7.62 -13.82 -19.12
C VAL A 269 -6.34 -14.20 -18.38
N ASN A 270 -6.45 -14.65 -17.13
CA ASN A 270 -5.32 -15.11 -16.33
C ASN A 270 -4.57 -16.26 -17.01
N ALA A 271 -5.29 -17.21 -17.62
CA ALA A 271 -4.68 -18.31 -18.37
C ALA A 271 -3.76 -17.85 -19.53
N LEU A 272 -4.03 -16.66 -20.08
CA LEU A 272 -3.21 -16.06 -21.15
C LEU A 272 -2.09 -15.17 -20.63
N SER A 273 -2.32 -14.48 -19.51
CA SER A 273 -1.39 -13.46 -18.96
C SER A 273 -0.40 -14.04 -17.94
N HIS A 274 -0.78 -15.10 -17.22
CA HIS A 274 0.05 -15.69 -16.16
C HIS A 274 1.39 -16.18 -16.71
N TYR A 275 2.48 -15.88 -16.02
CA TYR A 275 3.87 -16.16 -16.43
C TYR A 275 4.34 -15.45 -17.70
N THR A 276 3.67 -14.38 -18.12
CA THR A 276 4.08 -13.55 -19.26
C THR A 276 4.56 -12.17 -18.82
N ASP A 277 5.22 -11.45 -19.73
CA ASP A 277 5.64 -10.06 -19.53
C ASP A 277 4.46 -9.10 -19.32
N TRP A 278 3.24 -9.51 -19.66
CA TRP A 278 2.05 -8.72 -19.36
C TRP A 278 1.85 -8.53 -17.86
N THR A 279 2.02 -9.61 -17.08
CA THR A 279 1.95 -9.53 -15.59
C THR A 279 3.03 -8.58 -15.03
N ILE A 280 4.24 -8.65 -15.59
CA ILE A 280 5.35 -7.77 -15.22
C ILE A 280 5.04 -6.34 -15.58
N GLY A 281 4.48 -6.07 -16.76
CA GLY A 281 4.03 -4.75 -17.20
C GLY A 281 2.99 -4.16 -16.27
N HIS A 282 2.00 -4.96 -15.85
CA HIS A 282 0.98 -4.57 -14.89
C HIS A 282 1.58 -4.11 -13.53
N VAL A 283 2.50 -4.91 -12.98
CA VAL A 283 3.16 -4.57 -11.71
C VAL A 283 3.96 -3.28 -11.84
N HIS A 284 4.65 -3.07 -12.97
CA HIS A 284 5.43 -1.84 -13.19
C HIS A 284 4.51 -0.62 -13.40
N ALA A 285 3.36 -0.77 -14.03
CA ALA A 285 2.36 0.30 -14.11
C ALA A 285 1.90 0.74 -12.71
N GLY A 286 1.67 -0.21 -11.79
CA GLY A 286 1.36 0.07 -10.39
C GLY A 286 2.56 0.60 -9.61
N ALA A 287 3.69 -0.11 -9.63
CA ALA A 287 4.83 0.20 -8.77
C ALA A 287 5.62 1.45 -9.22
N LEU A 288 5.86 1.61 -10.52
CA LEU A 288 6.59 2.76 -11.05
C LEU A 288 5.63 3.88 -11.45
N GLY A 289 4.58 3.57 -12.19
CA GLY A 289 3.65 4.57 -12.69
C GLY A 289 2.82 5.21 -11.58
N TRP A 290 2.20 4.42 -10.71
CA TRP A 290 1.41 4.96 -9.60
C TRP A 290 2.28 5.39 -8.42
N VAL A 291 3.05 4.46 -7.85
CA VAL A 291 3.76 4.68 -6.58
C VAL A 291 4.94 5.63 -6.73
N CYS A 292 5.90 5.32 -7.64
CA CYS A 292 7.12 6.14 -7.77
C CYS A 292 6.82 7.56 -8.22
N LEU A 293 5.93 7.77 -9.18
CA LEU A 293 5.60 9.13 -9.61
C LEU A 293 4.93 9.94 -8.50
N LEU A 294 4.14 9.29 -7.64
CA LEU A 294 3.47 9.97 -6.54
C LEU A 294 4.47 10.46 -5.47
N TYR A 295 5.39 9.59 -5.01
CA TYR A 295 6.36 10.02 -4.01
C TYR A 295 7.47 10.92 -4.57
N THR A 296 7.80 10.81 -5.86
CA THR A 296 8.74 11.72 -6.50
C THR A 296 8.21 13.16 -6.49
N SER A 297 6.90 13.33 -6.64
CA SER A 297 6.28 14.65 -6.57
C SER A 297 6.29 15.24 -5.15
N ASP A 298 6.20 14.39 -4.12
CA ASP A 298 6.32 14.82 -2.71
C ASP A 298 7.72 15.34 -2.39
N ALA A 299 8.76 14.64 -2.86
CA ALA A 299 10.16 15.03 -2.66
C ALA A 299 10.56 16.34 -3.38
N ALA A 300 9.81 16.77 -4.39
CA ALA A 300 10.07 18.00 -5.12
C ALA A 300 9.47 19.26 -4.45
N ASP A 301 8.71 19.10 -3.38
CA ASP A 301 8.03 20.18 -2.63
C ASP A 301 8.92 20.75 -1.49
N GLU A 302 10.11 20.17 -1.24
CA GLU A 302 11.15 20.61 -0.30
C GLU A 302 12.31 21.29 -1.04
#